data_8b13501d7c06ecf2952296439e4f87e6
#
_entry.id   8b13501d7c06ecf2952296439e4f87e6
#
_cell.length_a   1.000
_cell.length_b   1.000
_cell.length_c   1.000
_cell.angle_alpha   90.00
_cell.angle_beta   90.00
_cell.angle_gamma   90.00
#
_symmetry.space_group_name_H-M   'P 1'
#
loop_
_entity.id
_entity.type
_entity.pdbx_description
1 polymer ?
#
loop_
_entity_poly.entity_id
_entity_poly.type
_entity_poly.pdbx_seq_one_letter_code
_entity_poly.pdbx_strand_id
1 'polypeptide(L)'
;ASDKVVEQIEKRFGFREIRIQGNRLLVNGKAVKLRGVCRHEMHPLTGRVMNPALERKDVELYRDANCNFIRTSHYPPCEELLEVCDELGMFVEVEAPVCWIGHHANENWKVLNYRDPKYYPYVLQANMEMIQFYRNHPSIIFWSMANESYWNKEFAQVEVYMEKADPTRPFTFHDQAYGGFNNQGSTAPIANIHYPGPNGYKVAAKSDRPMTYGEYCHLNVYNRSELVTDPGIRSDWALALAPTWDNMYKTPGVLGGSIWSGIDDIFQMPNGDAVGYGPWGPIDGWRRPKPEYWDMKKIYSPVRVTTGALSPANELVIDLENRYTYTNLDELRITWTYGEEKGTAFADLEPGEKGQLRIRLAHPEKANELYLSFADPRGFTADEYLIPVGRQVQNELQALPTASTRLKEKKDRYVVTGKDFSCEISRVSGQILSVKKGKKEILNGGPWLMALPLTGGGCYPNHNANTPVFNDLCSDWKVEKVEAVRQGDDVLVKVAGAYKEFSGSY
;
A
#
# COMPACT_ATOMS: atom_id res chain seq x y z
N ALA A 1 1.13 -50.93 29.87
CA ALA A 1 0.62 -49.66 29.35
C ALA A 1 -0.72 -49.93 28.68
N SER A 2 -1.73 -49.12 28.94
CA SER A 2 -3.02 -49.26 28.25
C SER A 2 -2.90 -48.61 26.88
N ASP A 3 -3.43 -49.26 25.83
CA ASP A 3 -3.47 -48.73 24.45
C ASP A 3 -4.45 -47.54 24.29
N LYS A 4 -4.65 -46.77 25.34
CA LYS A 4 -5.54 -45.63 25.33
C LYS A 4 -4.80 -44.42 24.74
N VAL A 5 -5.29 -43.87 23.64
CA VAL A 5 -4.82 -42.60 23.09
C VAL A 5 -5.03 -41.53 24.16
N VAL A 6 -3.97 -40.85 24.57
CA VAL A 6 -3.99 -39.78 25.56
C VAL A 6 -3.99 -38.41 24.96
N GLU A 7 -3.49 -38.30 23.73
CA GLU A 7 -3.45 -37.04 22.98
C GLU A 7 -3.41 -37.36 21.47
N GLN A 8 -4.06 -36.53 20.66
CA GLN A 8 -3.99 -36.56 19.20
C GLN A 8 -3.74 -35.17 18.72
N ILE A 9 -2.72 -34.97 17.89
CA ILE A 9 -2.37 -33.69 17.27
C ILE A 9 -2.53 -33.84 15.77
N GLU A 10 -3.27 -32.93 15.15
CA GLU A 10 -3.44 -32.83 13.71
C GLU A 10 -2.75 -31.55 13.22
N LYS A 11 -1.88 -31.68 12.22
CA LYS A 11 -1.18 -30.56 11.59
C LYS A 11 -1.32 -30.65 10.08
N ARG A 12 -1.63 -29.50 9.47
CA ARG A 12 -1.57 -29.35 8.00
C ARG A 12 -0.14 -29.06 7.57
N PHE A 13 0.24 -29.57 6.44
CA PHE A 13 1.52 -29.27 5.80
C PHE A 13 1.36 -29.30 4.28
N GLY A 14 2.32 -28.73 3.56
CA GLY A 14 2.30 -28.71 2.11
C GLY A 14 3.69 -28.92 1.52
N PHE A 15 3.71 -29.30 0.23
CA PHE A 15 4.94 -29.48 -0.53
C PHE A 15 5.12 -28.28 -1.47
N ARG A 16 6.34 -27.80 -1.58
CA ARG A 16 6.78 -26.81 -2.56
C ARG A 16 8.27 -27.01 -2.84
N GLU A 17 8.69 -26.53 -3.97
CA GLU A 17 10.09 -26.43 -4.35
C GLU A 17 10.50 -24.97 -4.41
N ILE A 18 11.63 -24.62 -3.79
CA ILE A 18 12.20 -23.28 -3.82
C ILE A 18 13.62 -23.39 -4.33
N ARG A 19 13.94 -22.59 -5.35
CA ARG A 19 15.28 -22.54 -5.94
C ARG A 19 15.69 -21.12 -6.28
N ILE A 20 16.97 -20.84 -6.13
CA ILE A 20 17.61 -19.67 -6.72
C ILE A 20 18.27 -20.10 -8.01
N GLN A 21 17.94 -19.42 -9.11
CA GLN A 21 18.56 -19.63 -10.42
C GLN A 21 19.06 -18.29 -10.96
N GLY A 22 20.37 -18.09 -10.91
CA GLY A 22 20.96 -16.77 -11.16
C GLY A 22 20.41 -15.75 -10.16
N ASN A 23 19.87 -14.67 -10.67
CA ASN A 23 19.26 -13.62 -9.84
C ASN A 23 17.71 -13.75 -9.70
N ARG A 24 17.15 -14.96 -9.84
CA ARG A 24 15.71 -15.22 -9.71
C ARG A 24 15.43 -16.20 -8.59
N LEU A 25 14.37 -15.95 -7.83
CA LEU A 25 13.79 -16.92 -6.92
C LEU A 25 12.64 -17.64 -7.63
N LEU A 26 12.71 -18.95 -7.68
CA LEU A 26 11.67 -19.80 -8.26
C LEU A 26 10.94 -20.52 -7.14
N VAL A 27 9.62 -20.50 -7.19
CA VAL A 27 8.74 -21.33 -6.37
C VAL A 27 7.95 -22.22 -7.33
N ASN A 28 8.02 -23.54 -7.13
CA ASN A 28 7.42 -24.52 -8.03
C ASN A 28 7.78 -24.30 -9.51
N GLY A 29 9.05 -23.99 -9.77
CA GLY A 29 9.58 -23.78 -11.11
C GLY A 29 9.24 -22.45 -11.79
N LYS A 30 8.43 -21.58 -11.16
CA LYS A 30 8.07 -20.25 -11.70
C LYS A 30 8.81 -19.15 -10.95
N ALA A 31 9.35 -18.18 -11.67
CA ALA A 31 9.97 -17.00 -11.07
C ALA A 31 8.90 -16.11 -10.42
N VAL A 32 9.04 -15.85 -9.13
CA VAL A 32 8.05 -15.10 -8.37
C VAL A 32 8.33 -13.61 -8.39
N LYS A 33 7.24 -12.82 -8.30
CA LYS A 33 7.24 -11.38 -8.02
C LYS A 33 6.42 -11.13 -6.77
N LEU A 34 7.02 -10.49 -5.77
CA LEU A 34 6.47 -10.32 -4.44
C LEU A 34 5.79 -8.95 -4.30
N ARG A 35 4.49 -8.96 -4.17
CA ARG A 35 3.62 -7.81 -3.89
C ARG A 35 3.28 -7.85 -2.41
N GLY A 36 4.11 -7.24 -1.58
CA GLY A 36 4.06 -7.49 -0.16
C GLY A 36 3.87 -6.27 0.71
N VAL A 37 3.64 -6.58 1.98
CA VAL A 37 3.57 -5.64 3.09
C VAL A 37 4.37 -6.15 4.28
N CYS A 38 4.97 -5.24 5.05
CA CYS A 38 5.45 -5.53 6.39
C CYS A 38 4.27 -5.55 7.35
N ARG A 39 4.24 -6.48 8.27
CA ARG A 39 3.17 -6.60 9.24
C ARG A 39 3.69 -6.75 10.65
N HIS A 40 3.30 -5.81 11.51
CA HIS A 40 3.33 -5.98 12.95
C HIS A 40 2.07 -6.69 13.45
N GLU A 41 2.20 -7.48 14.51
CA GLU A 41 1.06 -7.91 15.31
C GLU A 41 0.59 -6.72 16.14
N MET A 42 -0.56 -6.15 15.73
CA MET A 42 -1.00 -4.86 16.25
C MET A 42 -2.51 -4.76 16.33
N HIS A 43 -2.99 -4.38 17.50
CA HIS A 43 -4.38 -3.97 17.70
C HIS A 43 -4.44 -2.79 18.66
N PRO A 44 -5.24 -1.74 18.38
CA PRO A 44 -5.23 -0.51 19.17
C PRO A 44 -5.48 -0.69 20.66
N LEU A 45 -6.32 -1.64 21.06
CA LEU A 45 -6.70 -1.85 22.47
C LEU A 45 -5.93 -2.98 23.16
N THR A 46 -5.53 -4.02 22.41
CA THR A 46 -4.92 -5.22 23.00
C THR A 46 -3.41 -5.29 22.74
N GLY A 47 -2.87 -4.29 22.04
CA GLY A 47 -1.46 -4.24 21.71
C GLY A 47 -1.08 -5.37 20.76
N ARG A 48 -0.11 -6.17 21.14
CA ARG A 48 0.36 -7.34 20.37
C ARG A 48 -0.39 -8.64 20.69
N VAL A 49 -1.43 -8.55 21.53
CA VAL A 49 -2.28 -9.72 21.79
C VAL A 49 -3.29 -9.82 20.66
N MET A 50 -3.06 -10.79 19.79
CA MET A 50 -3.88 -11.07 18.62
C MET A 50 -4.83 -12.24 18.89
N ASN A 51 -5.73 -12.47 17.96
CA ASN A 51 -6.60 -13.65 17.96
C ASN A 51 -6.76 -14.19 16.55
N PRO A 52 -7.14 -15.47 16.37
CA PRO A 52 -7.22 -16.12 15.06
C PRO A 52 -8.11 -15.38 14.04
N ALA A 53 -9.18 -14.72 14.50
CA ALA A 53 -10.07 -13.98 13.61
C ALA A 53 -9.40 -12.72 13.04
N LEU A 54 -8.54 -12.04 13.82
CA LEU A 54 -7.76 -10.90 13.34
C LEU A 54 -6.66 -11.33 12.39
N GLU A 55 -5.99 -12.45 12.68
CA GLU A 55 -4.97 -13.01 11.78
C GLU A 55 -5.56 -13.32 10.40
N ARG A 56 -6.68 -14.02 10.38
CA ARG A 56 -7.41 -14.31 9.13
C ARG A 56 -7.83 -13.03 8.41
N LYS A 57 -8.38 -12.07 9.14
CA LYS A 57 -8.84 -10.80 8.57
C LYS A 57 -7.72 -10.02 7.90
N ASP A 58 -6.53 -10.01 8.49
CA ASP A 58 -5.37 -9.33 7.93
C ASP A 58 -4.94 -9.97 6.60
N VAL A 59 -4.80 -11.31 6.58
CA VAL A 59 -4.40 -12.03 5.36
C VAL A 59 -5.45 -11.87 4.25
N GLU A 60 -6.75 -11.94 4.58
CA GLU A 60 -7.82 -11.70 3.62
C GLU A 60 -7.77 -10.29 3.03
N LEU A 61 -7.60 -9.26 3.87
CA LEU A 61 -7.48 -7.88 3.41
C LEU A 61 -6.28 -7.68 2.48
N TYR A 62 -5.13 -8.24 2.83
CA TYR A 62 -3.95 -8.13 1.96
C TYR A 62 -4.13 -8.89 0.66
N ARG A 63 -4.68 -10.11 0.69
CA ARG A 63 -5.02 -10.86 -0.53
C ARG A 63 -5.98 -10.07 -1.42
N ASP A 64 -7.04 -9.51 -0.83
CA ASP A 64 -8.05 -8.74 -1.54
C ASP A 64 -7.49 -7.43 -2.12
N ALA A 65 -6.37 -6.94 -1.56
CA ALA A 65 -5.57 -5.85 -2.11
C ALA A 65 -4.49 -6.31 -3.11
N ASN A 66 -4.59 -7.55 -3.63
CA ASN A 66 -3.66 -8.16 -4.57
C ASN A 66 -2.23 -8.39 -4.03
N CYS A 67 -2.04 -8.33 -2.72
CA CYS A 67 -0.80 -8.80 -2.12
C CYS A 67 -0.69 -10.33 -2.27
N ASN A 68 0.53 -10.81 -2.42
CA ASN A 68 0.86 -12.23 -2.39
C ASN A 68 1.99 -12.55 -1.40
N PHE A 69 2.39 -11.57 -0.59
CA PHE A 69 3.55 -11.67 0.27
C PHE A 69 3.39 -10.86 1.56
N ILE A 70 3.80 -11.44 2.69
CA ILE A 70 3.87 -10.79 3.99
C ILE A 70 5.28 -10.97 4.56
N ARG A 71 5.91 -9.89 5.02
CA ARG A 71 7.07 -9.94 5.90
C ARG A 71 6.63 -9.73 7.33
N THR A 72 6.98 -10.65 8.22
CA THR A 72 6.67 -10.53 9.65
C THR A 72 7.72 -9.67 10.32
N SER A 73 7.45 -8.41 10.47
CA SER A 73 8.39 -7.43 11.03
C SER A 73 8.13 -7.20 12.51
N HIS A 74 9.09 -7.23 13.40
CA HIS A 74 10.48 -7.70 13.27
C HIS A 74 10.67 -8.88 14.21
N TYR A 75 9.85 -9.89 14.07
CA TYR A 75 9.81 -11.10 14.94
C TYR A 75 8.93 -12.17 14.29
N PRO A 76 9.08 -13.45 14.68
CA PRO A 76 8.18 -14.50 14.25
C PRO A 76 6.74 -14.22 14.66
N PRO A 77 5.76 -14.49 13.81
CA PRO A 77 4.35 -14.24 14.09
C PRO A 77 3.76 -15.34 14.96
N CYS A 78 2.49 -15.17 15.38
CA CYS A 78 1.71 -16.29 15.91
C CYS A 78 1.50 -17.36 14.81
N GLU A 79 1.35 -18.61 15.22
CA GLU A 79 1.22 -19.75 14.29
C GLU A 79 -0.04 -19.62 13.43
N GLU A 80 -1.11 -19.08 13.98
CA GLU A 80 -2.39 -18.87 13.28
C GLU A 80 -2.25 -18.01 12.02
N LEU A 81 -1.38 -17.00 12.01
CA LEU A 81 -1.10 -16.23 10.79
C LEU A 81 -0.55 -17.13 9.69
N LEU A 82 0.41 -17.97 10.03
CA LEU A 82 1.04 -18.87 9.06
C LEU A 82 0.08 -19.94 8.56
N GLU A 83 -0.78 -20.49 9.43
CA GLU A 83 -1.84 -21.42 9.02
C GLU A 83 -2.80 -20.79 8.01
N VAL A 84 -3.18 -19.54 8.23
CA VAL A 84 -4.02 -18.79 7.27
C VAL A 84 -3.27 -18.48 5.97
N CYS A 85 -1.99 -18.14 6.05
CA CYS A 85 -1.16 -17.93 4.86
C CYS A 85 -1.00 -19.22 4.04
N ASP A 86 -0.84 -20.36 4.70
CA ASP A 86 -0.80 -21.68 4.05
C ASP A 86 -2.13 -21.99 3.33
N GLU A 87 -3.27 -21.69 3.98
CA GLU A 87 -4.61 -21.94 3.43
C GLU A 87 -4.94 -21.02 2.24
N LEU A 88 -4.61 -19.73 2.35
CA LEU A 88 -5.00 -18.72 1.37
C LEU A 88 -3.95 -18.49 0.27
N GLY A 89 -2.80 -19.15 0.34
CA GLY A 89 -1.74 -19.05 -0.66
C GLY A 89 -0.96 -17.74 -0.60
N MET A 90 -0.69 -17.22 0.60
CA MET A 90 0.11 -16.03 0.83
C MET A 90 1.56 -16.43 1.13
N PHE A 91 2.52 -15.98 0.35
CA PHE A 91 3.94 -16.17 0.65
C PHE A 91 4.35 -15.39 1.90
N VAL A 92 5.29 -15.93 2.65
CA VAL A 92 5.76 -15.31 3.88
C VAL A 92 7.28 -15.31 3.95
N GLU A 93 7.82 -14.19 4.41
CA GLU A 93 9.14 -14.04 4.98
C GLU A 93 8.98 -13.96 6.50
N VAL A 94 9.48 -14.97 7.20
CA VAL A 94 9.50 -14.95 8.66
C VAL A 94 10.84 -14.41 9.14
N GLU A 95 10.78 -13.40 10.00
CA GLU A 95 11.95 -12.71 10.52
C GLU A 95 12.27 -13.10 11.96
N ALA A 96 13.55 -13.34 12.23
CA ALA A 96 14.03 -13.57 13.60
C ALA A 96 13.91 -12.28 14.44
N PRO A 97 13.69 -12.39 15.78
CA PRO A 97 13.57 -11.22 16.65
C PRO A 97 14.94 -10.58 16.94
N VAL A 98 15.66 -10.26 15.86
CA VAL A 98 16.99 -9.64 15.89
C VAL A 98 16.91 -8.34 15.11
N CYS A 99 16.92 -7.23 15.84
CA CYS A 99 16.70 -5.91 15.24
C CYS A 99 17.74 -4.90 15.73
N TRP A 100 18.24 -4.07 14.78
CA TRP A 100 19.13 -2.94 15.04
C TRP A 100 20.46 -3.28 15.72
N ILE A 101 21.04 -4.42 15.41
CA ILE A 101 22.34 -4.82 15.92
C ILE A 101 23.43 -3.92 15.33
N GLY A 102 23.98 -3.08 16.18
CA GLY A 102 24.95 -2.05 15.78
C GLY A 102 24.35 -0.83 15.08
N HIS A 103 23.04 -0.72 14.99
CA HIS A 103 22.35 0.37 14.32
C HIS A 103 22.14 1.59 15.24
N HIS A 104 22.26 2.80 14.67
CA HIS A 104 22.14 4.06 15.40
C HIS A 104 20.73 4.35 15.95
N ALA A 105 19.68 3.71 15.45
CA ALA A 105 18.34 3.80 15.99
C ALA A 105 18.21 3.18 17.40
N ASN A 106 19.16 2.33 17.79
CA ASN A 106 19.26 1.87 19.16
C ASN A 106 20.02 2.91 19.99
N GLU A 107 19.40 3.52 20.97
CA GLU A 107 20.00 4.57 21.83
C GLU A 107 21.32 4.14 22.48
N ASN A 108 21.46 2.85 22.75
CA ASN A 108 22.64 2.27 23.40
C ASN A 108 23.71 1.79 22.43
N TRP A 109 23.57 2.00 21.12
CA TRP A 109 24.48 1.45 20.12
C TRP A 109 25.94 1.88 20.31
N LYS A 110 26.19 3.06 20.90
CA LYS A 110 27.53 3.57 21.20
C LYS A 110 28.15 2.95 22.46
N VAL A 111 27.28 2.49 23.40
CA VAL A 111 27.70 1.97 24.70
C VAL A 111 27.75 0.45 24.66
N LEU A 112 26.76 -0.18 24.04
CA LEU A 112 26.67 -1.62 23.92
C LEU A 112 27.29 -2.07 22.60
N ASN A 113 28.41 -2.76 22.69
CA ASN A 113 29.04 -3.35 21.52
C ASN A 113 28.31 -4.65 21.16
N TYR A 114 27.23 -4.52 20.38
CA TYR A 114 26.47 -5.67 19.89
C TYR A 114 27.24 -6.60 18.94
N ARG A 115 28.44 -6.20 18.51
CA ARG A 115 29.40 -7.04 17.77
C ARG A 115 30.31 -7.85 18.71
N ASP A 116 30.14 -7.70 20.02
CA ASP A 116 30.86 -8.51 20.99
C ASP A 116 30.40 -9.98 20.83
N PRO A 117 31.33 -10.92 20.68
CA PRO A 117 31.03 -12.35 20.52
C PRO A 117 30.12 -12.94 21.59
N LYS A 118 30.03 -12.32 22.76
CA LYS A 118 29.11 -12.75 23.83
C LYS A 118 27.63 -12.73 23.43
N TYR A 119 27.26 -11.91 22.43
CA TYR A 119 25.87 -11.83 21.93
C TYR A 119 25.56 -12.90 20.86
N TYR A 120 26.57 -13.55 20.30
CA TYR A 120 26.40 -14.56 19.27
C TYR A 120 25.44 -15.70 19.67
N PRO A 121 25.50 -16.26 20.90
CA PRO A 121 24.57 -17.34 21.29
C PRO A 121 23.10 -16.91 21.19
N TYR A 122 22.77 -15.67 21.53
CA TYR A 122 21.40 -15.14 21.47
C TYR A 122 20.91 -14.97 20.03
N VAL A 123 21.77 -14.45 19.14
CA VAL A 123 21.45 -14.28 17.72
C VAL A 123 21.28 -15.65 17.06
N LEU A 124 22.15 -16.62 17.37
CA LEU A 124 22.05 -17.98 16.88
C LEU A 124 20.75 -18.63 17.38
N GLN A 125 20.49 -18.58 18.67
CA GLN A 125 19.30 -19.20 19.28
C GLN A 125 18.02 -18.65 18.65
N ALA A 126 17.89 -17.32 18.51
CA ALA A 126 16.72 -16.68 17.93
C ALA A 126 16.43 -17.19 16.50
N ASN A 127 17.46 -17.29 15.65
CA ASN A 127 17.33 -17.81 14.29
C ASN A 127 17.01 -19.31 14.27
N MET A 128 17.64 -20.10 15.14
CA MET A 128 17.42 -21.56 15.18
C MET A 128 16.05 -21.92 15.70
N GLU A 129 15.55 -21.24 16.74
CA GLU A 129 14.20 -21.43 17.25
C GLU A 129 13.15 -21.07 16.21
N MET A 130 13.30 -19.94 15.52
CA MET A 130 12.41 -19.54 14.43
C MET A 130 12.27 -20.67 13.38
N ILE A 131 13.38 -21.20 12.89
CA ILE A 131 13.35 -22.30 11.92
C ILE A 131 12.72 -23.55 12.52
N GLN A 132 13.09 -23.91 13.74
CA GLN A 132 12.61 -25.13 14.40
C GLN A 132 11.09 -25.12 14.56
N PHE A 133 10.50 -23.98 14.94
CA PHE A 133 9.07 -23.87 15.17
C PHE A 133 8.26 -23.80 13.88
N TYR A 134 8.77 -23.09 12.85
CA TYR A 134 7.93 -22.71 11.71
C TYR A 134 8.28 -23.42 10.38
N ARG A 135 9.32 -24.23 10.31
CA ARG A 135 9.75 -24.87 9.06
C ARG A 135 8.72 -25.75 8.35
N ASN A 136 7.64 -26.14 9.02
CA ASN A 136 6.60 -26.97 8.41
C ASN A 136 5.56 -26.18 7.62
N HIS A 137 5.57 -24.83 7.71
CA HIS A 137 4.65 -23.99 6.95
C HIS A 137 5.11 -23.81 5.51
N PRO A 138 4.35 -24.28 4.49
CA PRO A 138 4.73 -24.17 3.09
C PRO A 138 4.68 -22.74 2.55
N SER A 139 3.91 -21.85 3.17
CA SER A 139 3.84 -20.42 2.84
C SER A 139 5.16 -19.69 3.03
N ILE A 140 6.02 -20.14 3.96
CA ILE A 140 7.33 -19.54 4.18
C ILE A 140 8.25 -19.89 3.01
N ILE A 141 8.68 -18.88 2.27
CA ILE A 141 9.53 -19.06 1.08
C ILE A 141 10.99 -18.67 1.31
N PHE A 142 11.27 -17.86 2.31
CA PHE A 142 12.63 -17.60 2.82
C PHE A 142 12.58 -17.05 4.26
N TRP A 143 13.73 -17.11 4.93
CA TRP A 143 13.93 -16.63 6.29
C TRP A 143 14.64 -15.28 6.29
N SER A 144 14.32 -14.41 7.25
CA SER A 144 15.08 -13.20 7.53
C SER A 144 15.87 -13.35 8.82
N MET A 145 17.19 -13.16 8.73
CA MET A 145 18.11 -13.33 9.87
C MET A 145 18.03 -12.19 10.87
N ALA A 146 17.78 -10.98 10.41
CA ALA A 146 17.76 -9.79 11.23
C ALA A 146 17.19 -8.59 10.45
N ASN A 147 16.62 -7.63 11.17
CA ASN A 147 16.23 -6.32 10.62
C ASN A 147 17.34 -5.29 10.87
N GLU A 148 17.62 -4.45 9.85
CA GLU A 148 18.43 -3.24 9.90
C GLU A 148 19.67 -3.36 10.81
N SER A 149 20.44 -4.41 10.58
CA SER A 149 21.61 -4.74 11.40
C SER A 149 22.88 -4.68 10.59
N TYR A 150 24.02 -4.54 11.25
CA TYR A 150 25.33 -4.59 10.59
C TYR A 150 25.79 -6.02 10.42
N TRP A 151 26.07 -6.42 9.17
CA TRP A 151 26.69 -7.70 8.87
C TRP A 151 28.06 -7.82 9.54
N ASN A 152 28.32 -8.97 10.12
CA ASN A 152 29.59 -9.27 10.78
C ASN A 152 29.87 -10.78 10.71
N LYS A 153 31.04 -11.20 11.26
CA LYS A 153 31.44 -12.61 11.26
C LYS A 153 30.51 -13.52 12.07
N GLU A 154 29.82 -13.00 13.06
CA GLU A 154 28.88 -13.75 13.87
C GLU A 154 27.65 -14.11 13.03
N PHE A 155 27.11 -13.20 12.22
CA PHE A 155 26.03 -13.51 11.28
C PHE A 155 26.47 -14.52 10.21
N ALA A 156 27.71 -14.42 9.71
CA ALA A 156 28.25 -15.42 8.80
C ALA A 156 28.33 -16.83 9.41
N GLN A 157 28.53 -16.94 10.71
CA GLN A 157 28.45 -18.22 11.41
C GLN A 157 26.99 -18.72 11.57
N VAL A 158 26.07 -17.81 11.89
CA VAL A 158 24.62 -18.17 11.97
C VAL A 158 24.11 -18.69 10.61
N GLU A 159 24.53 -18.09 9.52
CA GLU A 159 24.22 -18.53 8.14
C GLU A 159 24.47 -20.04 7.96
N VAL A 160 25.64 -20.52 8.34
CA VAL A 160 26.01 -21.94 8.22
C VAL A 160 25.06 -22.85 9.00
N TYR A 161 24.60 -22.40 10.17
CA TYR A 161 23.65 -23.19 10.97
C TYR A 161 22.25 -23.17 10.37
N MET A 162 21.81 -22.02 9.82
CA MET A 162 20.51 -21.89 9.17
C MET A 162 20.41 -22.80 7.93
N GLU A 163 21.42 -22.77 7.06
CA GLU A 163 21.49 -23.67 5.88
C GLU A 163 21.38 -25.15 6.26
N LYS A 164 22.05 -25.52 7.36
CA LYS A 164 22.01 -26.90 7.85
C LYS A 164 20.67 -27.26 8.48
N ALA A 165 20.00 -26.30 9.15
CA ALA A 165 18.73 -26.52 9.80
C ALA A 165 17.55 -26.59 8.82
N ASP A 166 17.58 -25.80 7.75
CA ASP A 166 16.60 -25.81 6.67
C ASP A 166 17.24 -25.59 5.30
N PRO A 167 17.73 -26.66 4.65
CA PRO A 167 18.32 -26.57 3.31
C PRO A 167 17.25 -26.34 2.21
N THR A 168 15.97 -26.26 2.54
CA THR A 168 14.87 -26.16 1.59
C THR A 168 14.47 -24.72 1.28
N ARG A 169 14.95 -23.75 2.08
CA ARG A 169 14.67 -22.32 1.94
C ARG A 169 15.94 -21.50 1.98
N PRO A 170 16.06 -20.51 1.12
CA PRO A 170 17.08 -19.48 1.26
C PRO A 170 16.75 -18.54 2.45
N PHE A 171 17.67 -17.69 2.75
CA PHE A 171 17.49 -16.63 3.73
C PHE A 171 17.98 -15.28 3.18
N THR A 172 17.57 -14.23 3.85
CA THR A 172 18.00 -12.85 3.60
C THR A 172 18.54 -12.22 4.88
N PHE A 173 19.27 -11.16 4.73
CA PHE A 173 19.73 -10.32 5.82
C PHE A 173 19.41 -8.87 5.50
N HIS A 174 18.61 -8.22 6.35
CA HIS A 174 18.27 -6.81 6.17
C HIS A 174 19.40 -5.96 6.74
N ASP A 175 20.25 -5.53 5.81
CA ASP A 175 21.32 -4.60 6.14
C ASP A 175 20.77 -3.26 6.65
N GLN A 176 21.56 -2.56 7.43
CA GLN A 176 21.28 -1.18 7.76
C GLN A 176 21.29 -0.35 6.47
N ALA A 177 20.13 0.15 6.07
CA ALA A 177 19.99 0.83 4.81
C ALA A 177 19.12 2.07 4.88
N TYR A 178 19.60 3.12 5.49
CA TYR A 178 19.02 4.43 5.26
C TYR A 178 19.53 4.97 3.91
N GLY A 179 18.61 5.01 2.93
CA GLY A 179 18.85 5.71 1.67
C GLY A 179 19.78 5.02 0.68
N GLY A 180 20.02 3.72 0.81
CA GLY A 180 20.82 3.04 -0.18
C GLY A 180 21.00 1.54 0.05
N PHE A 181 21.51 0.87 -0.96
CA PHE A 181 21.96 -0.50 -0.86
C PHE A 181 23.29 -0.55 -0.10
N ASN A 182 23.28 -1.15 1.05
CA ASN A 182 24.46 -1.20 1.90
C ASN A 182 25.08 -2.58 1.97
N ASN A 183 24.55 -3.59 1.38
CA ASN A 183 25.03 -4.96 1.39
C ASN A 183 26.48 -5.12 1.92
N GLN A 184 26.66 -4.83 3.19
CA GLN A 184 27.98 -4.62 3.85
C GLN A 184 28.76 -5.93 4.03
N GLY A 185 28.88 -6.67 2.94
CA GLY A 185 29.54 -7.97 2.92
C GLY A 185 28.63 -9.14 3.26
N SER A 186 27.32 -8.93 3.39
CA SER A 186 26.36 -10.03 3.55
C SER A 186 26.45 -11.02 2.40
N THR A 187 26.59 -12.27 2.77
CA THR A 187 26.64 -13.43 1.84
C THR A 187 25.29 -14.10 1.68
N ALA A 188 24.25 -13.60 2.34
CA ALA A 188 22.90 -14.17 2.27
C ALA A 188 22.44 -14.41 0.83
N PRO A 189 21.85 -15.56 0.51
CA PRO A 189 21.46 -15.93 -0.86
C PRO A 189 20.50 -14.94 -1.52
N ILE A 190 19.67 -14.26 -0.73
CA ILE A 190 18.80 -13.16 -1.18
C ILE A 190 19.37 -11.85 -0.65
N ALA A 191 19.72 -10.94 -1.56
CA ALA A 191 20.11 -9.58 -1.21
C ALA A 191 18.91 -8.75 -0.78
N ASN A 192 19.16 -7.74 0.04
CA ASN A 192 18.11 -6.86 0.56
C ASN A 192 18.48 -5.39 0.41
N ILE A 193 17.46 -4.56 0.29
CA ILE A 193 17.59 -3.10 0.30
C ILE A 193 16.36 -2.47 0.94
N HIS A 194 16.56 -1.46 1.79
CA HIS A 194 15.48 -0.67 2.37
C HIS A 194 15.40 0.71 1.70
N TYR A 195 14.18 1.16 1.44
CA TYR A 195 13.87 2.50 0.92
C TYR A 195 14.72 2.97 -0.27
N PRO A 196 14.89 2.13 -1.30
CA PRO A 196 15.78 2.47 -2.42
C PRO A 196 15.22 3.57 -3.33
N GLY A 197 13.99 4.01 -3.10
CA GLY A 197 13.27 4.95 -3.96
C GLY A 197 12.93 4.36 -5.34
N PRO A 198 12.30 5.15 -6.23
CA PRO A 198 11.81 4.67 -7.52
C PRO A 198 12.93 4.23 -8.48
N ASN A 199 14.17 4.63 -8.23
CA ASN A 199 15.35 4.24 -9.02
C ASN A 199 16.14 3.06 -8.45
N GLY A 200 15.73 2.48 -7.34
CA GLY A 200 16.41 1.35 -6.70
C GLY A 200 16.62 0.14 -7.60
N TYR A 201 15.72 -0.08 -8.56
CA TYR A 201 15.83 -1.15 -9.54
C TYR A 201 17.14 -1.10 -10.37
N LYS A 202 17.75 0.09 -10.54
CA LYS A 202 19.03 0.24 -11.25
C LYS A 202 20.20 -0.38 -10.49
N VAL A 203 20.12 -0.41 -9.17
CA VAL A 203 21.10 -1.09 -8.31
C VAL A 203 20.82 -2.58 -8.33
N ALA A 204 19.56 -2.98 -8.11
CA ALA A 204 19.14 -4.36 -8.08
C ALA A 204 19.38 -5.10 -9.41
N ALA A 205 19.25 -4.41 -10.55
CA ALA A 205 19.54 -4.98 -11.87
C ALA A 205 21.01 -5.44 -12.06
N LYS A 206 21.92 -4.93 -11.23
CA LYS A 206 23.35 -5.30 -11.25
C LYS A 206 23.69 -6.42 -10.27
N SER A 207 22.72 -6.87 -9.49
CA SER A 207 22.93 -7.94 -8.51
C SER A 207 23.05 -9.29 -9.22
N ASP A 208 24.00 -10.09 -8.78
CA ASP A 208 24.23 -11.47 -9.22
C ASP A 208 23.28 -12.47 -8.54
N ARG A 209 22.55 -12.03 -7.53
CA ARG A 209 21.59 -12.81 -6.74
C ARG A 209 20.25 -12.07 -6.65
N PRO A 210 19.13 -12.77 -6.37
CA PRO A 210 17.82 -12.13 -6.23
C PRO A 210 17.86 -11.07 -5.13
N MET A 211 17.14 -9.97 -5.34
CA MET A 211 17.07 -8.85 -4.40
C MET A 211 15.62 -8.55 -4.02
N THR A 212 15.35 -8.44 -2.73
CA THR A 212 14.08 -7.97 -2.20
C THR A 212 14.19 -6.55 -1.63
N TYR A 213 13.11 -5.77 -1.74
CA TYR A 213 12.97 -4.51 -1.02
C TYR A 213 12.28 -4.81 0.32
N GLY A 214 13.09 -5.04 1.36
CA GLY A 214 12.58 -5.44 2.67
C GLY A 214 11.62 -4.43 3.27
N GLU A 215 11.89 -3.14 2.99
CA GLU A 215 10.98 -2.03 3.32
C GLU A 215 11.02 -0.99 2.21
N TYR A 216 9.85 -0.56 1.75
CA TYR A 216 9.76 0.50 0.76
C TYR A 216 8.42 1.24 0.83
N CYS A 217 8.31 2.36 0.15
CA CYS A 217 7.10 3.17 0.07
C CYS A 217 6.47 3.51 1.41
N HIS A 218 7.33 3.85 2.39
CA HIS A 218 6.90 4.29 3.70
C HIS A 218 5.99 5.51 3.59
N LEU A 219 4.79 5.41 4.14
CA LEU A 219 3.92 6.57 4.29
C LEU A 219 4.48 7.47 5.38
N ASN A 220 4.94 8.63 4.98
CA ASN A 220 5.52 9.60 5.90
C ASN A 220 4.43 10.49 6.51
N VAL A 221 3.65 9.93 7.42
CA VAL A 221 2.48 10.59 8.00
C VAL A 221 2.68 11.05 9.45
N TYR A 222 3.89 10.95 9.98
CA TYR A 222 4.18 11.30 11.36
C TYR A 222 3.60 12.66 11.75
N ASN A 223 2.68 12.65 12.73
CA ASN A 223 2.04 13.84 13.28
C ASN A 223 1.45 14.80 12.22
N ARG A 224 1.02 14.26 11.08
CA ARG A 224 0.43 15.00 9.98
C ARG A 224 -1.06 14.67 9.90
N SER A 225 -1.87 15.37 10.69
CA SER A 225 -3.32 15.15 10.72
C SER A 225 -3.99 15.35 9.37
N GLU A 226 -3.44 16.18 8.52
CA GLU A 226 -3.92 16.45 7.18
C GLU A 226 -3.86 15.20 6.30
N LEU A 227 -2.79 14.39 6.41
CA LEU A 227 -2.65 13.12 5.70
C LEU A 227 -3.64 12.06 6.19
N VAL A 228 -4.13 12.19 7.41
CA VAL A 228 -5.13 11.28 7.95
C VAL A 228 -6.54 11.67 7.52
N THR A 229 -6.79 12.98 7.33
CA THR A 229 -8.14 13.53 7.13
C THR A 229 -8.47 13.84 5.68
N ASP A 230 -7.48 14.07 4.81
CA ASP A 230 -7.69 14.39 3.40
C ASP A 230 -7.32 13.21 2.49
N PRO A 231 -8.29 12.51 1.90
CA PRO A 231 -8.05 11.38 1.01
C PRO A 231 -7.24 11.75 -0.25
N GLY A 232 -7.42 12.97 -0.77
CA GLY A 232 -6.71 13.44 -1.96
C GLY A 232 -5.20 13.58 -1.73
N ILE A 233 -4.81 14.00 -0.54
CA ILE A 233 -3.41 14.07 -0.14
C ILE A 233 -2.83 12.66 0.02
N ARG A 234 -3.58 11.75 0.59
CA ARG A 234 -3.13 10.37 0.80
C ARG A 234 -2.91 9.64 -0.52
N SER A 235 -3.71 9.91 -1.53
CA SER A 235 -3.53 9.34 -2.88
C SER A 235 -2.23 9.77 -3.57
N ASP A 236 -1.53 10.78 -3.08
CA ASP A 236 -0.19 11.15 -3.55
C ASP A 236 0.83 10.01 -3.41
N TRP A 237 0.63 9.13 -2.44
CA TRP A 237 1.43 7.93 -2.25
C TRP A 237 1.45 7.02 -3.47
N ALA A 238 0.34 6.89 -4.19
CA ALA A 238 0.23 6.10 -5.42
C ALA A 238 1.18 6.57 -6.51
N LEU A 239 1.44 7.89 -6.60
CA LEU A 239 2.33 8.48 -7.61
C LEU A 239 3.77 7.95 -7.49
N ALA A 240 4.18 7.54 -6.30
CA ALA A 240 5.48 6.97 -6.06
C ALA A 240 5.47 5.43 -6.06
N LEU A 241 4.42 4.80 -5.52
CA LEU A 241 4.29 3.35 -5.50
C LEU A 241 4.18 2.77 -6.91
N ALA A 242 3.36 3.38 -7.80
CA ALA A 242 3.11 2.85 -9.13
C ALA A 242 4.39 2.71 -9.98
N PRO A 243 5.22 3.74 -10.19
CA PRO A 243 6.46 3.59 -10.93
C PRO A 243 7.48 2.69 -10.22
N THR A 244 7.50 2.68 -8.89
CA THR A 244 8.39 1.81 -8.13
C THR A 244 8.05 0.35 -8.40
N TRP A 245 6.77 -0.03 -8.24
CA TRP A 245 6.33 -1.39 -8.50
C TRP A 245 6.50 -1.80 -9.96
N ASP A 246 6.16 -0.94 -10.92
CA ASP A 246 6.29 -1.25 -12.35
C ASP A 246 7.77 -1.49 -12.74
N ASN A 247 8.69 -0.72 -12.18
CA ASN A 247 10.13 -0.93 -12.36
C ASN A 247 10.62 -2.24 -11.71
N MET A 248 10.14 -2.57 -10.51
CA MET A 248 10.45 -3.84 -9.84
C MET A 248 9.97 -5.02 -10.67
N TYR A 249 8.72 -4.96 -11.16
CA TYR A 249 8.13 -6.01 -11.97
C TYR A 249 8.92 -6.28 -13.26
N LYS A 250 9.31 -5.21 -13.95
CA LYS A 250 10.04 -5.30 -15.23
C LYS A 250 11.51 -5.68 -15.09
N THR A 251 12.09 -5.53 -13.89
CA THR A 251 13.52 -5.81 -13.70
C THR A 251 13.71 -7.26 -13.24
N PRO A 252 14.36 -8.13 -14.03
CA PRO A 252 14.75 -9.47 -13.58
C PRO A 252 15.40 -9.53 -12.25
N GLY A 253 15.85 -10.05 -11.50
CA GLY A 253 16.61 -9.96 -10.25
C GLY A 253 15.95 -9.18 -9.09
N VAL A 254 14.99 -8.32 -9.36
CA VAL A 254 14.17 -7.70 -8.32
C VAL A 254 12.98 -8.59 -8.03
N LEU A 255 12.93 -9.17 -6.84
CA LEU A 255 11.81 -10.01 -6.43
C LEU A 255 10.51 -9.22 -6.22
N GLY A 256 10.62 -7.96 -5.86
CA GLY A 256 9.58 -7.15 -5.26
C GLY A 256 9.93 -6.85 -3.81
N GLY A 257 8.96 -6.79 -2.92
CA GLY A 257 9.24 -6.51 -1.51
C GLY A 257 8.01 -6.17 -0.68
N SER A 258 8.25 -5.55 0.47
CA SER A 258 7.23 -5.27 1.47
C SER A 258 7.09 -3.78 1.72
N ILE A 259 5.89 -3.23 1.50
CA ILE A 259 5.56 -1.86 1.85
C ILE A 259 5.68 -1.68 3.37
N TRP A 260 6.34 -0.62 3.80
CA TRP A 260 6.33 -0.22 5.20
C TRP A 260 5.23 0.82 5.46
N SER A 261 4.18 0.47 6.14
CA SER A 261 3.84 -0.85 6.67
C SER A 261 2.47 -1.26 6.13
N GLY A 262 2.04 -2.49 6.37
CA GLY A 262 0.73 -2.99 5.93
C GLY A 262 -0.43 -2.53 6.82
N ILE A 263 -0.15 -2.09 8.05
CA ILE A 263 -1.14 -1.70 9.05
C ILE A 263 -0.63 -0.52 9.87
N ASP A 264 -1.54 0.31 10.36
CA ASP A 264 -1.19 1.38 11.31
C ASP A 264 -0.67 0.79 12.62
N ASP A 265 0.46 1.33 13.06
CA ASP A 265 1.12 0.94 14.31
C ASP A 265 0.75 1.93 15.42
N ILE A 266 -0.48 1.80 15.93
CA ILE A 266 -1.06 2.72 16.93
C ILE A 266 -1.73 1.94 18.05
N PHE A 267 -1.37 2.29 19.30
CA PHE A 267 -2.02 1.82 20.51
C PHE A 267 -2.85 2.94 21.13
N GLN A 268 -3.98 2.60 21.72
CA GLN A 268 -4.74 3.49 22.57
C GLN A 268 -4.49 3.17 24.04
N MET A 269 -3.98 4.15 24.75
CA MET A 269 -3.72 4.02 26.19
C MET A 269 -5.01 4.23 27.01
N PRO A 270 -5.10 3.67 28.21
CA PRO A 270 -6.29 3.83 29.06
C PRO A 270 -6.64 5.28 29.41
N ASN A 271 -5.67 6.19 29.37
CA ASN A 271 -5.88 7.63 29.59
C ASN A 271 -6.40 8.37 28.34
N GLY A 272 -6.63 7.66 27.22
CA GLY A 272 -7.10 8.22 25.96
C GLY A 272 -6.01 8.68 25.00
N ASP A 273 -4.74 8.63 25.39
CA ASP A 273 -3.63 8.95 24.49
C ASP A 273 -3.46 7.85 23.42
N ALA A 274 -3.08 8.26 22.22
CA ALA A 274 -2.64 7.36 21.18
C ALA A 274 -1.10 7.36 21.13
N VAL A 275 -0.50 6.19 21.24
CA VAL A 275 0.95 6.00 21.15
C VAL A 275 1.28 4.96 20.10
N GLY A 276 2.48 4.99 19.58
CA GLY A 276 2.97 4.08 18.57
C GLY A 276 3.78 4.81 17.52
N TYR A 277 4.17 4.09 16.47
CA TYR A 277 5.00 4.67 15.44
C TYR A 277 4.20 5.55 14.46
N GLY A 278 2.96 5.22 14.16
CA GLY A 278 2.09 6.12 13.40
C GLY A 278 1.09 5.48 12.44
N PRO A 279 0.23 6.30 11.81
CA PRO A 279 -0.82 5.86 10.89
C PRO A 279 -0.27 5.67 9.46
N TRP A 280 0.69 4.83 9.26
CA TRP A 280 1.40 4.63 8.00
C TRP A 280 0.97 3.41 7.17
N GLY A 281 0.00 2.63 7.63
CA GLY A 281 -0.52 1.50 6.88
C GLY A 281 -1.63 1.86 5.90
N PRO A 282 -1.83 1.10 4.82
CA PRO A 282 -3.02 1.19 3.98
C PRO A 282 -4.30 0.70 4.67
N ILE A 283 -4.15 -0.01 5.79
CA ILE A 283 -5.22 -0.46 6.68
C ILE A 283 -4.99 0.17 8.05
N ASP A 284 -6.05 0.67 8.69
CA ASP A 284 -5.92 1.16 10.05
C ASP A 284 -5.88 0.02 11.09
N GLY A 285 -5.55 0.34 12.33
CA GLY A 285 -5.47 -0.63 13.41
C GLY A 285 -6.78 -1.40 13.68
N TRP A 286 -7.93 -0.87 13.25
CA TRP A 286 -9.25 -1.49 13.30
C TRP A 286 -9.57 -2.34 12.08
N ARG A 287 -8.62 -2.54 11.15
CA ARG A 287 -8.77 -3.29 9.89
C ARG A 287 -9.76 -2.66 8.93
N ARG A 288 -9.82 -1.32 8.91
CA ARG A 288 -10.59 -0.58 7.92
C ARG A 288 -9.65 -0.12 6.80
N PRO A 289 -9.99 -0.40 5.53
CA PRO A 289 -9.24 0.11 4.39
C PRO A 289 -9.22 1.65 4.38
N LYS A 290 -8.05 2.22 4.15
CA LYS A 290 -7.84 3.65 3.92
C LYS A 290 -7.71 3.93 2.42
N PRO A 291 -7.68 5.18 1.95
CA PRO A 291 -7.52 5.48 0.52
C PRO A 291 -6.35 4.76 -0.12
N GLU A 292 -5.22 4.64 0.56
CA GLU A 292 -4.00 3.95 0.08
C GLU A 292 -4.20 2.46 -0.15
N TYR A 293 -5.16 1.85 0.50
CA TYR A 293 -5.51 0.45 0.27
C TYR A 293 -5.99 0.21 -1.16
N TRP A 294 -6.81 1.13 -1.67
CA TRP A 294 -7.33 1.05 -3.03
C TRP A 294 -6.28 1.37 -4.07
N ASP A 295 -5.37 2.30 -3.77
CA ASP A 295 -4.19 2.56 -4.58
C ASP A 295 -3.29 1.33 -4.66
N MET A 296 -2.98 0.70 -3.53
CA MET A 296 -2.20 -0.53 -3.46
C MET A 296 -2.87 -1.66 -4.25
N LYS A 297 -4.18 -1.87 -4.05
CA LYS A 297 -4.96 -2.86 -4.78
C LYS A 297 -4.82 -2.68 -6.30
N LYS A 298 -4.98 -1.45 -6.77
CA LYS A 298 -4.89 -1.12 -8.21
C LYS A 298 -3.49 -1.30 -8.75
N ILE A 299 -2.49 -0.84 -8.02
CA ILE A 299 -1.08 -0.92 -8.43
C ILE A 299 -0.58 -2.36 -8.42
N TYR A 300 -1.01 -3.16 -7.46
CA TYR A 300 -0.65 -4.57 -7.35
C TYR A 300 -1.53 -5.51 -8.19
N SER A 301 -2.49 -4.95 -8.92
CA SER A 301 -3.36 -5.77 -9.78
C SER A 301 -2.55 -6.71 -10.68
N PRO A 302 -2.86 -8.01 -10.69
CA PRO A 302 -2.23 -8.96 -11.58
C PRO A 302 -2.83 -8.96 -12.99
N VAL A 303 -3.91 -8.23 -13.21
CA VAL A 303 -4.52 -8.03 -14.53
C VAL A 303 -4.34 -6.58 -14.94
N ARG A 304 -3.64 -6.33 -16.03
CA ARG A 304 -3.45 -4.98 -16.55
C ARG A 304 -4.25 -4.76 -17.82
N VAL A 305 -5.16 -3.81 -17.78
CA VAL A 305 -5.76 -3.22 -18.98
C VAL A 305 -4.86 -2.07 -19.42
N THR A 306 -4.34 -2.14 -20.63
CA THR A 306 -3.45 -1.12 -21.17
C THR A 306 -4.15 -0.23 -22.20
N THR A 307 -5.37 -0.58 -22.59
CA THR A 307 -6.22 0.22 -23.46
C THR A 307 -6.72 1.46 -22.71
N GLY A 308 -6.55 2.62 -23.33
CA GLY A 308 -7.14 3.88 -22.89
C GLY A 308 -8.59 4.04 -23.35
N ALA A 309 -8.95 5.22 -23.88
CA ALA A 309 -10.28 5.42 -24.46
C ALA A 309 -10.47 4.61 -25.75
N LEU A 310 -11.66 4.06 -25.94
CA LEU A 310 -12.07 3.30 -27.11
C LEU A 310 -12.95 4.14 -28.05
N SER A 311 -12.97 3.80 -29.33
CA SER A 311 -13.98 4.31 -30.26
C SER A 311 -15.23 3.42 -30.20
N PRO A 312 -16.45 4.01 -30.34
CA PRO A 312 -17.68 3.19 -30.42
C PRO A 312 -17.61 2.24 -31.63
N ALA A 313 -17.83 0.98 -31.38
CA ALA A 313 -17.85 -0.07 -32.39
C ALA A 313 -18.65 -1.29 -31.90
N ASN A 314 -19.17 -2.08 -32.82
CA ASN A 314 -19.89 -3.31 -32.50
C ASN A 314 -18.98 -4.38 -31.86
N GLU A 315 -17.66 -4.24 -32.00
CA GLU A 315 -16.67 -5.04 -31.28
C GLU A 315 -15.65 -4.11 -30.64
N LEU A 316 -15.59 -4.12 -29.31
CA LEU A 316 -14.55 -3.43 -28.53
C LEU A 316 -13.38 -4.38 -28.31
N VAL A 317 -12.16 -3.88 -28.54
CA VAL A 317 -10.92 -4.64 -28.37
C VAL A 317 -10.10 -4.01 -27.24
N ILE A 318 -9.85 -4.77 -26.21
CA ILE A 318 -9.18 -4.35 -24.98
C ILE A 318 -7.86 -5.11 -24.85
N ASP A 319 -6.76 -4.39 -24.78
CA ASP A 319 -5.43 -4.98 -24.59
C ASP A 319 -5.21 -5.31 -23.11
N LEU A 320 -4.80 -6.55 -22.84
CA LEU A 320 -4.55 -7.09 -21.51
C LEU A 320 -3.09 -7.55 -21.36
N GLU A 321 -2.60 -7.53 -20.12
CA GLU A 321 -1.37 -8.17 -19.68
C GLU A 321 -1.67 -9.01 -18.43
N ASN A 322 -1.30 -10.30 -18.46
CA ASN A 322 -1.37 -11.18 -17.30
C ASN A 322 -0.09 -11.06 -16.47
N ARG A 323 -0.19 -10.53 -15.24
CA ARG A 323 0.91 -10.42 -14.27
C ARG A 323 0.78 -11.39 -13.10
N TYR A 324 -0.10 -12.38 -13.17
CA TYR A 324 -0.08 -13.51 -12.25
C TYR A 324 1.21 -14.31 -12.39
N THR A 325 1.53 -15.11 -11.38
CA THR A 325 2.65 -16.07 -11.45
C THR A 325 2.21 -17.45 -11.90
N TYR A 326 0.98 -17.86 -11.53
CA TYR A 326 0.48 -19.22 -11.72
C TYR A 326 -0.86 -19.30 -12.45
N THR A 327 -1.67 -18.26 -12.38
CA THR A 327 -3.07 -18.24 -12.85
C THR A 327 -3.15 -17.77 -14.30
N ASN A 328 -3.74 -18.56 -15.18
CA ASN A 328 -4.15 -18.11 -16.51
C ASN A 328 -5.37 -17.19 -16.39
N LEU A 329 -5.55 -16.22 -17.27
CA LEU A 329 -6.72 -15.33 -17.22
C LEU A 329 -8.03 -16.05 -17.57
N ASP A 330 -8.00 -17.22 -18.18
CA ASP A 330 -9.18 -18.06 -18.44
C ASP A 330 -9.79 -18.64 -17.16
N GLU A 331 -9.02 -18.72 -16.09
CA GLU A 331 -9.50 -19.12 -14.77
C GLU A 331 -10.34 -18.02 -14.08
N LEU A 332 -10.24 -16.76 -14.55
CA LEU A 332 -10.96 -15.63 -13.97
C LEU A 332 -12.38 -15.54 -14.55
N ARG A 333 -13.32 -15.16 -13.69
CA ARG A 333 -14.64 -14.74 -14.16
C ARG A 333 -14.58 -13.29 -14.61
N ILE A 334 -14.52 -13.07 -15.93
CA ILE A 334 -14.53 -11.72 -16.52
C ILE A 334 -15.97 -11.34 -16.84
N THR A 335 -16.46 -10.25 -16.26
CA THR A 335 -17.78 -9.69 -16.55
C THR A 335 -17.66 -8.28 -17.08
N TRP A 336 -18.61 -7.87 -17.92
CA TRP A 336 -18.65 -6.54 -18.49
C TRP A 336 -20.06 -5.95 -18.48
N THR A 337 -20.13 -4.63 -18.43
CA THR A 337 -21.38 -3.85 -18.55
C THR A 337 -21.14 -2.64 -19.45
N TYR A 338 -22.06 -2.40 -20.36
CA TYR A 338 -22.07 -1.25 -21.28
C TYR A 338 -23.50 -0.71 -21.40
N GLY A 339 -23.84 0.34 -20.65
CA GLY A 339 -25.22 0.78 -20.50
C GLY A 339 -26.11 -0.31 -19.92
N GLU A 340 -27.11 -0.74 -20.68
CA GLU A 340 -28.01 -1.85 -20.28
C GLU A 340 -27.47 -3.22 -20.71
N GLU A 341 -26.50 -3.27 -21.62
CA GLU A 341 -25.88 -4.49 -22.08
C GLU A 341 -24.88 -5.02 -21.04
N LYS A 342 -24.88 -6.31 -20.84
CA LYS A 342 -23.97 -6.99 -19.91
C LYS A 342 -23.69 -8.40 -20.38
N GLY A 343 -22.53 -8.92 -20.00
CA GLY A 343 -22.17 -10.28 -20.35
C GLY A 343 -20.89 -10.74 -19.66
N THR A 344 -20.43 -11.90 -20.10
CA THR A 344 -19.14 -12.46 -19.72
C THR A 344 -18.19 -12.41 -20.91
N ALA A 345 -16.92 -12.34 -20.63
CA ALA A 345 -15.86 -12.41 -21.65
C ALA A 345 -14.81 -13.44 -21.22
N PHE A 346 -13.97 -13.83 -22.16
CA PHE A 346 -12.96 -14.88 -21.98
C PHE A 346 -11.63 -14.39 -22.53
N ALA A 347 -10.56 -14.65 -21.80
CA ALA A 347 -9.20 -14.37 -22.21
C ALA A 347 -8.29 -15.54 -21.81
N ASP A 348 -7.74 -16.26 -22.77
CA ASP A 348 -6.73 -17.30 -22.55
C ASP A 348 -5.35 -16.64 -22.67
N LEU A 349 -4.78 -16.27 -21.54
CA LEU A 349 -3.47 -15.63 -21.45
C LEU A 349 -2.69 -16.26 -20.28
N GLU A 350 -1.61 -16.91 -20.60
CA GLU A 350 -0.69 -17.49 -19.62
C GLU A 350 0.02 -16.39 -18.80
N PRO A 351 0.53 -16.71 -17.60
CA PRO A 351 1.35 -15.79 -16.82
C PRO A 351 2.48 -15.13 -17.61
N GLY A 352 2.49 -13.80 -17.63
CA GLY A 352 3.46 -12.96 -18.35
C GLY A 352 3.08 -12.64 -19.79
N GLU A 353 2.00 -13.19 -20.31
CA GLU A 353 1.54 -12.92 -21.67
C GLU A 353 0.73 -11.63 -21.78
N LYS A 354 0.71 -11.11 -23.02
CA LYS A 354 -0.14 -9.99 -23.44
C LYS A 354 -1.05 -10.46 -24.57
N GLY A 355 -2.28 -9.96 -24.58
CA GLY A 355 -3.27 -10.32 -25.58
C GLY A 355 -4.47 -9.41 -25.57
N GLN A 356 -5.55 -9.84 -26.18
CA GLN A 356 -6.74 -9.03 -26.39
C GLN A 356 -7.99 -9.71 -25.85
N LEU A 357 -8.82 -8.93 -25.16
CA LEU A 357 -10.19 -9.25 -24.81
C LEU A 357 -11.12 -8.60 -25.85
N ARG A 358 -12.09 -9.34 -26.37
CA ARG A 358 -13.06 -8.84 -27.36
C ARG A 358 -14.46 -8.87 -26.80
N ILE A 359 -15.17 -7.75 -26.87
CA ILE A 359 -16.54 -7.60 -26.41
C ILE A 359 -17.42 -7.15 -27.58
N ARG A 360 -18.44 -7.92 -27.87
CA ARG A 360 -19.42 -7.58 -28.93
C ARG A 360 -20.62 -6.86 -28.31
N LEU A 361 -20.96 -5.73 -28.88
CA LEU A 361 -22.07 -4.87 -28.51
C LEU A 361 -23.14 -4.88 -29.60
N ALA A 362 -24.39 -4.88 -29.18
CA ALA A 362 -25.52 -4.72 -30.09
C ALA A 362 -25.78 -3.23 -30.39
N HIS A 363 -25.53 -2.35 -29.43
CA HIS A 363 -25.85 -0.93 -29.47
C HIS A 363 -24.68 -0.06 -28.99
N PRO A 364 -23.60 0.07 -29.76
CA PRO A 364 -22.40 0.81 -29.35
C PRO A 364 -22.65 2.32 -29.13
N GLU A 365 -23.79 2.84 -29.61
CA GLU A 365 -24.18 4.24 -29.45
C GLU A 365 -24.92 4.54 -28.13
N LYS A 366 -25.34 3.51 -27.36
CA LYS A 366 -26.20 3.68 -26.19
C LYS A 366 -25.49 4.01 -24.90
N ALA A 367 -24.17 3.87 -24.85
CA ALA A 367 -23.38 4.19 -23.68
C ALA A 367 -22.02 4.78 -24.11
N ASN A 368 -21.30 5.31 -23.17
CA ASN A 368 -19.99 5.95 -23.38
C ASN A 368 -18.90 5.41 -22.44
N GLU A 369 -19.21 4.37 -21.68
CA GLU A 369 -18.29 3.74 -20.74
C GLU A 369 -18.49 2.24 -20.71
N LEU A 370 -17.38 1.51 -20.77
CA LEU A 370 -17.32 0.07 -20.56
C LEU A 370 -16.80 -0.22 -19.16
N TYR A 371 -17.59 -0.89 -18.34
CA TYR A 371 -17.15 -1.43 -17.06
C TYR A 371 -16.72 -2.88 -17.25
N LEU A 372 -15.55 -3.22 -16.71
CA LEU A 372 -14.98 -4.57 -16.65
C LEU A 372 -14.69 -4.96 -15.21
N SER A 373 -14.99 -6.20 -14.84
CA SER A 373 -14.62 -6.76 -13.56
C SER A 373 -13.96 -8.13 -13.74
N PHE A 374 -12.85 -8.34 -13.05
CA PHE A 374 -12.04 -9.55 -13.06
C PHE A 374 -12.12 -10.22 -11.68
N ALA A 375 -12.94 -11.25 -11.55
CA ALA A 375 -13.09 -11.99 -10.30
C ALA A 375 -12.15 -13.20 -10.29
N ASP A 376 -11.30 -13.25 -9.28
CA ASP A 376 -10.32 -14.33 -9.05
C ASP A 376 -11.04 -15.59 -8.55
N PRO A 377 -10.67 -16.80 -8.97
CA PRO A 377 -11.30 -18.05 -8.54
C PRO A 377 -11.22 -18.29 -7.03
N ARG A 378 -10.28 -17.62 -6.34
CA ARG A 378 -10.16 -17.67 -4.87
C ARG A 378 -11.20 -16.82 -4.12
N GLY A 379 -12.14 -16.18 -4.82
CA GLY A 379 -13.32 -15.56 -4.25
C GLY A 379 -13.21 -14.06 -3.95
N PHE A 380 -12.32 -13.34 -4.60
CA PHE A 380 -12.22 -11.88 -4.51
C PHE A 380 -12.12 -11.23 -5.90
N THR A 381 -12.40 -9.95 -5.99
CA THR A 381 -12.23 -9.18 -7.23
C THR A 381 -10.78 -8.71 -7.34
N ALA A 382 -10.06 -9.22 -8.34
CA ALA A 382 -8.68 -8.83 -8.60
C ALA A 382 -8.59 -7.38 -9.10
N ASP A 383 -9.44 -7.00 -10.06
CA ASP A 383 -9.46 -5.61 -10.55
C ASP A 383 -10.78 -5.27 -11.24
N GLU A 384 -11.01 -3.96 -11.38
CA GLU A 384 -12.13 -3.37 -12.07
C GLU A 384 -11.65 -2.18 -12.91
N TYR A 385 -12.23 -2.02 -14.09
CA TYR A 385 -11.88 -0.96 -15.02
C TYR A 385 -13.13 -0.28 -15.55
N LEU A 386 -13.08 1.04 -15.60
CA LEU A 386 -14.04 1.85 -16.32
C LEU A 386 -13.32 2.48 -17.52
N ILE A 387 -13.64 2.02 -18.72
CA ILE A 387 -12.97 2.43 -19.96
C ILE A 387 -13.89 3.36 -20.74
N PRO A 388 -13.48 4.59 -21.01
CA PRO A 388 -14.24 5.51 -21.84
C PRO A 388 -14.42 4.99 -23.26
N VAL A 389 -15.63 5.12 -23.82
CA VAL A 389 -15.96 4.74 -25.20
C VAL A 389 -16.56 5.96 -25.92
N GLY A 390 -15.86 6.44 -26.95
CA GLY A 390 -16.28 7.64 -27.68
C GLY A 390 -15.90 8.95 -26.96
N ARG A 391 -16.59 10.01 -27.37
CA ARG A 391 -16.37 11.32 -26.78
C ARG A 391 -16.96 11.34 -25.37
N GLN A 392 -16.15 11.56 -24.39
CA GLN A 392 -16.63 11.86 -23.04
C GLN A 392 -17.46 13.15 -23.11
N VAL A 393 -18.73 13.02 -22.85
CA VAL A 393 -19.52 14.18 -22.48
C VAL A 393 -18.99 14.59 -21.11
N GLN A 394 -18.30 15.71 -21.01
CA GLN A 394 -18.14 16.31 -19.69
C GLN A 394 -19.55 16.40 -19.11
N ASN A 395 -19.80 15.66 -18.04
CA ASN A 395 -21.01 15.90 -17.27
C ASN A 395 -20.87 17.34 -16.76
N GLU A 396 -21.42 18.28 -17.51
CA GLU A 396 -21.78 19.55 -16.93
C GLU A 396 -22.60 19.19 -15.70
N LEU A 397 -22.11 19.59 -14.54
CA LEU A 397 -22.85 19.45 -13.29
C LEU A 397 -24.26 19.89 -13.60
N GLN A 398 -25.20 18.95 -13.72
CA GLN A 398 -26.58 19.30 -13.93
C GLN A 398 -26.93 20.22 -12.77
N ALA A 399 -27.17 21.47 -13.11
CA ALA A 399 -27.61 22.45 -12.15
C ALA A 399 -28.86 21.85 -11.50
N LEU A 400 -28.74 21.44 -10.25
CA LEU A 400 -29.91 21.01 -9.48
C LEU A 400 -30.93 22.14 -9.57
N PRO A 401 -32.25 21.86 -9.75
CA PRO A 401 -33.27 22.92 -9.83
C PRO A 401 -33.12 23.83 -8.62
N THR A 402 -32.63 25.02 -8.87
CA THR A 402 -32.24 25.98 -7.85
C THR A 402 -33.47 26.69 -7.33
N ALA A 403 -33.74 26.49 -6.06
CA ALA A 403 -34.55 27.47 -5.36
C ALA A 403 -33.71 28.76 -5.23
N SER A 404 -34.26 29.89 -5.61
CA SER A 404 -33.60 31.19 -5.67
C SER A 404 -32.82 31.49 -4.40
N THR A 405 -31.54 31.80 -4.56
CA THR A 405 -30.67 32.22 -3.46
C THR A 405 -30.79 33.71 -3.22
N ARG A 406 -30.50 34.17 -1.99
CA ARG A 406 -30.42 35.57 -1.62
C ARG A 406 -29.02 35.92 -1.15
N LEU A 407 -28.48 36.97 -1.69
CA LEU A 407 -27.21 37.56 -1.24
C LEU A 407 -27.49 38.77 -0.33
N LYS A 408 -26.89 38.77 0.87
CA LYS A 408 -26.86 39.90 1.75
C LYS A 408 -25.41 40.27 2.03
N GLU A 409 -25.06 41.52 1.71
CA GLU A 409 -23.74 42.07 2.00
C GLU A 409 -23.77 42.70 3.39
N LYS A 410 -22.77 42.32 4.23
CA LYS A 410 -22.47 42.95 5.51
C LYS A 410 -21.07 43.60 5.44
N LYS A 411 -20.71 44.36 6.46
CA LYS A 411 -19.40 45.04 6.49
C LYS A 411 -18.22 44.07 6.36
N ASP A 412 -18.30 42.94 7.05
CA ASP A 412 -17.22 41.98 7.23
C ASP A 412 -17.45 40.65 6.50
N ARG A 413 -18.67 40.42 5.95
CA ARG A 413 -19.02 39.14 5.31
C ARG A 413 -20.12 39.25 4.28
N TYR A 414 -20.15 38.30 3.37
CA TYR A 414 -21.30 37.95 2.54
C TYR A 414 -22.13 36.88 3.25
N VAL A 415 -23.44 36.98 3.15
CA VAL A 415 -24.37 35.95 3.63
C VAL A 415 -25.23 35.50 2.47
N VAL A 416 -25.07 34.26 2.07
CA VAL A 416 -25.86 33.60 1.02
C VAL A 416 -26.88 32.69 1.69
N THR A 417 -28.16 32.86 1.38
CA THR A 417 -29.23 32.01 1.92
C THR A 417 -30.04 31.39 0.81
N GLY A 418 -30.33 30.12 0.92
CA GLY A 418 -31.26 29.38 0.07
C GLY A 418 -32.46 28.89 0.89
N LYS A 419 -33.22 27.94 0.34
CA LYS A 419 -34.44 27.42 0.96
C LYS A 419 -34.17 26.81 2.36
N ASP A 420 -33.12 26.03 2.50
CA ASP A 420 -32.80 25.28 3.72
C ASP A 420 -31.33 25.41 4.15
N PHE A 421 -30.56 26.31 3.53
CA PHE A 421 -29.16 26.53 3.86
C PHE A 421 -28.82 28.02 4.03
N SER A 422 -27.73 28.28 4.74
CA SER A 422 -27.04 29.57 4.79
C SER A 422 -25.55 29.37 4.72
N CYS A 423 -24.84 30.25 4.00
CA CYS A 423 -23.39 30.28 3.91
C CYS A 423 -22.90 31.70 4.25
N GLU A 424 -21.99 31.81 5.19
CA GLU A 424 -21.31 33.05 5.52
C GLU A 424 -19.86 33.01 5.07
N ILE A 425 -19.42 34.01 4.33
CA ILE A 425 -18.07 34.09 3.75
C ILE A 425 -17.43 35.42 4.17
N SER A 426 -16.24 35.33 4.73
CA SER A 426 -15.48 36.52 5.18
C SER A 426 -15.07 37.37 3.98
N ARG A 427 -15.31 38.67 4.07
CA ARG A 427 -14.78 39.66 3.12
C ARG A 427 -13.34 40.04 3.41
N VAL A 428 -12.83 39.64 4.59
CA VAL A 428 -11.47 39.94 5.04
C VAL A 428 -10.51 38.84 4.66
N SER A 429 -10.94 37.59 4.84
CA SER A 429 -10.08 36.42 4.55
C SER A 429 -10.50 35.63 3.31
N GLY A 430 -11.68 35.89 2.76
CA GLY A 430 -12.28 35.10 1.69
C GLY A 430 -12.82 33.73 2.14
N GLN A 431 -12.56 33.33 3.36
CA GLN A 431 -12.89 32.00 3.85
C GLN A 431 -14.36 31.87 4.27
N ILE A 432 -14.86 30.66 4.17
CA ILE A 432 -16.16 30.31 4.74
C ILE A 432 -16.08 30.42 6.26
N LEU A 433 -17.01 31.18 6.84
CA LEU A 433 -17.14 31.30 8.29
C LEU A 433 -18.13 30.27 8.86
N SER A 434 -19.17 29.95 8.11
CA SER A 434 -20.19 28.98 8.51
C SER A 434 -21.03 28.58 7.30
N VAL A 435 -21.29 27.28 7.15
CA VAL A 435 -22.36 26.76 6.29
C VAL A 435 -23.31 25.94 7.14
N LYS A 436 -24.59 26.28 7.09
CA LYS A 436 -25.65 25.59 7.82
C LYS A 436 -26.71 25.02 6.89
N LYS A 437 -27.19 23.83 7.22
CA LYS A 437 -28.41 23.25 6.67
C LYS A 437 -29.47 23.20 7.76
N GLY A 438 -30.52 24.03 7.64
CA GLY A 438 -31.41 24.27 8.74
C GLY A 438 -30.70 24.86 9.97
N LYS A 439 -30.77 24.18 11.10
CA LYS A 439 -30.07 24.57 12.34
C LYS A 439 -28.67 23.92 12.50
N LYS A 440 -28.34 22.92 11.67
CA LYS A 440 -27.10 22.17 11.80
C LYS A 440 -25.99 22.87 11.02
N GLU A 441 -24.88 23.17 11.68
CA GLU A 441 -23.65 23.60 11.04
C GLU A 441 -22.98 22.38 10.36
N ILE A 442 -22.63 22.52 9.07
CA ILE A 442 -22.03 21.47 8.26
C ILE A 442 -20.61 21.80 7.83
N LEU A 443 -20.22 23.08 7.86
CA LEU A 443 -18.89 23.54 7.55
C LEU A 443 -18.62 24.86 8.27
N ASN A 444 -17.43 25.02 8.84
CA ASN A 444 -17.03 26.22 9.61
C ASN A 444 -15.62 26.70 9.28
N GLY A 445 -15.17 26.50 8.05
CA GLY A 445 -13.86 26.97 7.60
C GLY A 445 -13.58 26.61 6.15
N GLY A 446 -12.43 27.02 5.64
CA GLY A 446 -11.95 26.74 4.28
C GLY A 446 -12.50 27.69 3.20
N PRO A 447 -12.24 27.39 1.94
CA PRO A 447 -11.31 26.35 1.47
C PRO A 447 -9.87 26.68 1.86
N TRP A 448 -9.06 25.64 2.00
CA TRP A 448 -7.62 25.76 2.22
C TRP A 448 -6.91 25.15 1.02
N LEU A 449 -5.97 25.87 0.44
CA LEU A 449 -5.08 25.30 -0.56
C LEU A 449 -3.89 24.66 0.15
N MET A 450 -3.56 23.45 -0.23
CA MET A 450 -2.40 22.73 0.24
C MET A 450 -1.59 22.28 -0.98
N ALA A 451 -0.30 22.60 -1.01
CA ALA A 451 0.61 22.17 -2.05
C ALA A 451 1.53 21.09 -1.51
N LEU A 452 1.62 19.98 -2.24
CA LEU A 452 2.56 18.90 -1.96
C LEU A 452 3.71 18.98 -2.94
N PRO A 453 4.98 19.04 -2.47
CA PRO A 453 6.10 18.90 -3.38
C PRO A 453 6.17 17.46 -3.89
N LEU A 454 6.07 17.28 -5.20
CA LEU A 454 6.21 15.98 -5.87
C LEU A 454 7.66 15.45 -5.87
N THR A 455 8.50 15.90 -4.97
CA THR A 455 9.87 15.45 -4.82
C THR A 455 9.92 14.16 -4.03
N GLY A 456 9.69 13.07 -4.72
CA GLY A 456 9.90 11.74 -4.17
C GLY A 456 8.69 11.07 -3.54
N GLY A 457 7.52 11.72 -3.44
CA GLY A 457 6.29 11.17 -2.90
C GLY A 457 6.45 10.44 -1.57
N GLY A 458 5.41 9.93 -0.98
CA GLY A 458 5.46 9.18 0.27
C GLY A 458 6.28 7.87 0.26
N CYS A 459 6.90 7.51 -0.88
CA CYS A 459 7.74 6.32 -1.03
C CYS A 459 9.23 6.56 -0.77
N TYR A 460 9.59 7.65 -0.22
CA TYR A 460 10.93 8.14 -0.29
C TYR A 460 11.80 7.83 0.93
N PRO A 461 13.12 7.66 0.77
CA PRO A 461 14.02 7.38 1.88
C PRO A 461 14.05 8.46 2.97
N ASN A 462 13.63 9.67 2.68
CA ASN A 462 13.56 10.74 3.66
C ASN A 462 12.24 10.75 4.44
N HIS A 463 11.88 9.63 5.00
CA HIS A 463 10.76 9.51 5.93
C HIS A 463 11.10 10.05 7.33
N ASN A 464 12.06 10.96 7.42
CA ASN A 464 12.35 11.65 8.66
C ASN A 464 11.10 12.39 9.13
N ALA A 465 10.65 12.10 10.33
CA ALA A 465 9.50 12.75 10.96
C ALA A 465 9.61 14.29 11.01
N ASN A 466 10.82 14.81 10.92
CA ASN A 466 11.11 16.24 10.88
C ASN A 466 11.15 16.81 9.46
N THR A 467 11.11 15.96 8.42
CA THR A 467 11.02 16.47 7.06
C THR A 467 9.57 16.78 6.76
N PRO A 468 9.19 18.04 6.52
CA PRO A 468 7.81 18.35 6.22
C PRO A 468 7.41 17.70 4.90
N VAL A 469 6.40 16.88 4.93
CA VAL A 469 5.71 16.37 3.74
C VAL A 469 5.02 17.54 3.05
N PHE A 470 4.47 18.43 3.86
CA PHE A 470 3.97 19.73 3.44
C PHE A 470 5.05 20.76 3.69
N ASN A 471 5.36 21.53 2.68
CA ASN A 471 6.11 22.77 2.89
C ASN A 471 5.12 23.87 3.31
N ASP A 472 5.63 24.95 3.86
CA ASP A 472 4.82 26.09 4.29
C ASP A 472 4.35 26.98 3.13
N LEU A 473 4.30 26.45 1.89
CA LEU A 473 3.94 27.20 0.68
C LEU A 473 2.53 27.81 0.76
N CYS A 474 1.68 27.25 1.59
CA CYS A 474 0.30 27.69 1.72
C CYS A 474 -0.02 28.34 3.08
N SER A 475 0.99 28.73 3.85
CA SER A 475 0.78 29.28 5.21
C SER A 475 0.38 30.75 5.24
N ASP A 476 0.74 31.53 4.22
CA ASP A 476 0.66 33.00 4.20
C ASP A 476 -0.41 33.53 3.26
N TRP A 477 -1.64 32.99 3.31
CA TRP A 477 -2.72 33.48 2.49
C TRP A 477 -3.03 34.95 2.72
N LYS A 478 -2.92 35.77 1.70
CA LYS A 478 -3.28 37.18 1.67
C LYS A 478 -4.35 37.42 0.63
N VAL A 479 -5.52 37.80 1.10
CA VAL A 479 -6.61 38.17 0.23
C VAL A 479 -6.31 39.50 -0.45
N GLU A 480 -6.51 39.56 -1.76
CA GLU A 480 -6.47 40.77 -2.56
C GLU A 480 -7.88 41.30 -2.83
N LYS A 481 -8.82 40.37 -3.10
CA LYS A 481 -10.18 40.78 -3.47
C LYS A 481 -11.19 39.67 -3.14
N VAL A 482 -12.33 40.05 -2.60
CA VAL A 482 -13.49 39.17 -2.42
C VAL A 482 -14.70 39.88 -3.03
N GLU A 483 -15.32 39.22 -4.00
CA GLU A 483 -16.50 39.71 -4.70
C GLU A 483 -17.62 38.69 -4.65
N ALA A 484 -18.84 39.14 -4.50
CA ALA A 484 -20.02 38.30 -4.62
C ALA A 484 -20.98 38.92 -5.64
N VAL A 485 -21.39 38.12 -6.62
CA VAL A 485 -22.30 38.55 -7.68
C VAL A 485 -23.44 37.55 -7.80
N ARG A 486 -24.64 38.07 -7.90
CA ARG A 486 -25.79 37.22 -8.21
C ARG A 486 -25.84 36.92 -9.69
N GLN A 487 -25.96 35.65 -10.05
CA GLN A 487 -26.10 35.15 -11.42
C GLN A 487 -27.37 34.30 -11.52
N GLY A 488 -28.49 34.94 -11.92
CA GLY A 488 -29.78 34.25 -11.93
C GLY A 488 -30.24 33.87 -10.53
N ASP A 489 -30.44 32.59 -10.31
CA ASP A 489 -30.80 32.01 -9.02
C ASP A 489 -29.59 31.67 -8.14
N ASP A 490 -28.38 31.80 -8.65
CA ASP A 490 -27.13 31.49 -7.98
C ASP A 490 -26.41 32.74 -7.47
N VAL A 491 -25.48 32.53 -6.54
CA VAL A 491 -24.51 33.55 -6.10
C VAL A 491 -23.11 33.03 -6.34
N LEU A 492 -22.37 33.70 -7.20
CA LEU A 492 -20.95 33.46 -7.39
C LEU A 492 -20.16 34.32 -6.41
N VAL A 493 -19.34 33.67 -5.58
CA VAL A 493 -18.36 34.36 -4.74
C VAL A 493 -16.97 34.05 -5.27
N LYS A 494 -16.25 35.07 -5.68
CA LYS A 494 -14.88 34.94 -6.17
C LYS A 494 -13.92 35.56 -5.17
N VAL A 495 -12.91 34.78 -4.82
CA VAL A 495 -11.84 35.22 -3.91
C VAL A 495 -10.53 35.17 -4.68
N ALA A 496 -9.83 36.29 -4.77
CA ALA A 496 -8.50 36.38 -5.32
C ALA A 496 -7.50 36.72 -4.21
N GLY A 497 -6.31 36.15 -4.32
CA GLY A 497 -5.27 36.39 -3.34
C GLY A 497 -3.95 35.69 -3.71
N ALA A 498 -3.01 35.77 -2.80
CA ALA A 498 -1.69 35.20 -2.99
C ALA A 498 -1.21 34.51 -1.70
N TYR A 499 -0.49 33.45 -1.92
CA TYR A 499 0.50 32.87 -1.00
C TYR A 499 1.86 33.50 -1.34
N LYS A 500 2.87 33.18 -0.55
CA LYS A 500 4.21 33.69 -0.77
C LYS A 500 4.77 33.35 -2.15
N GLU A 501 4.50 32.13 -2.64
CA GLU A 501 5.11 31.57 -3.85
C GLU A 501 4.20 31.60 -5.08
N PHE A 502 2.91 31.79 -4.91
CA PHE A 502 1.95 31.81 -6.04
C PHE A 502 0.66 32.54 -5.71
N SER A 503 -0.05 32.99 -6.72
CA SER A 503 -1.33 33.69 -6.63
C SER A 503 -2.40 33.04 -7.49
N GLY A 504 -3.67 33.28 -7.15
CA GLY A 504 -4.80 32.74 -7.89
C GLY A 504 -6.15 33.16 -7.33
N SER A 505 -7.19 32.49 -7.81
CA SER A 505 -8.55 32.73 -7.32
C SER A 505 -9.35 31.42 -7.23
N TYR A 506 -10.26 31.37 -6.33
CA TYR A 506 -11.26 30.31 -6.17
C TYR A 506 -12.66 30.89 -5.97
#